data_8232891fa63524a1bf190cb594458de0
#
_entry.id   8232891fa63524a1bf190cb594458de0
#
_cell.length_a   1.000
_cell.length_b   1.000
_cell.length_c   1.000
_cell.angle_alpha   90.00
_cell.angle_beta   90.00
_cell.angle_gamma   90.00
#
_symmetry.space_group_name_H-M   'P 1'
#
loop_
_entity.id
_entity.type
_entity.pdbx_description
1 polymer ?
#
loop_
_entity_poly.entity_id
_entity_poly.type
_entity_poly.pdbx_seq_one_letter_code
_entity_poly.pdbx_strand_id
1 'polypeptide(L)'
;MSKIDEIYIFEALKEAKKAFQEDEVPVGAVIVYKNRIIARGYNQVERLKDPTAHAEMIALTSAANYLGTKWLNGSTLYVTIEPCSMCAGALVLARIKKICFGAKDPKTGACGSVINIVNNKKLNHRIEVNGGLLEKECGQLLKEFFKKKRKKIISSGEVAEWSKATHC
;
A
#
# COMPACT_ATOMS: atom_id res chain seq x y z
N MET A 1 -2.39 16.96 10.89
CA MET A 1 -2.54 15.49 10.95
C MET A 1 -3.43 15.16 12.14
N SER A 2 -4.52 14.42 11.94
CA SER A 2 -5.42 14.08 13.05
C SER A 2 -4.86 12.87 13.79
N LYS A 3 -5.08 12.82 15.13
CA LYS A 3 -4.71 11.63 15.93
C LYS A 3 -5.35 10.34 15.41
N ILE A 4 -6.51 10.45 14.78
CA ILE A 4 -7.23 9.31 14.23
C ILE A 4 -6.54 8.75 12.98
N ASP A 5 -5.95 9.59 12.15
CA ASP A 5 -5.18 9.15 10.98
C ASP A 5 -3.91 8.39 11.41
N GLU A 6 -3.27 8.82 12.51
CA GLU A 6 -2.12 8.10 13.08
C GLU A 6 -2.49 6.71 13.58
N ILE A 7 -3.66 6.56 14.19
CA ILE A 7 -4.14 5.25 14.65
C ILE A 7 -4.32 4.30 13.45
N TYR A 8 -4.94 4.75 12.38
CA TYR A 8 -5.21 3.89 11.23
C TYR A 8 -3.96 3.57 10.42
N ILE A 9 -3.03 4.52 10.26
CA ILE A 9 -1.75 4.20 9.60
C ILE A 9 -0.90 3.24 10.45
N PHE A 10 -0.99 3.33 11.78
CA PHE A 10 -0.35 2.37 12.67
C PHE A 10 -0.94 0.96 12.52
N GLU A 11 -2.26 0.84 12.32
CA GLU A 11 -2.91 -0.44 12.01
C GLU A 11 -2.43 -1.00 10.64
N ALA A 12 -2.28 -0.15 9.63
CA ALA A 12 -1.66 -0.55 8.36
C ALA A 12 -0.21 -1.02 8.54
N LEU A 13 0.55 -0.37 9.43
CA LEU A 13 1.93 -0.76 9.74
C LEU A 13 2.00 -2.15 10.40
N LYS A 14 1.00 -2.53 11.21
CA LYS A 14 0.90 -3.90 11.75
C LYS A 14 0.71 -4.93 10.64
N GLU A 15 -0.08 -4.62 9.62
CA GLU A 15 -0.23 -5.49 8.44
C GLU A 15 1.09 -5.59 7.65
N ALA A 16 1.82 -4.49 7.48
CA ALA A 16 3.13 -4.50 6.84
C ALA A 16 4.14 -5.39 7.58
N LYS A 17 4.09 -5.43 8.91
CA LYS A 17 4.93 -6.34 9.71
C LYS A 17 4.61 -7.81 9.49
N LYS A 18 3.35 -8.16 9.21
CA LYS A 18 2.98 -9.54 8.81
C LYS A 18 3.65 -9.91 7.48
N ALA A 19 3.58 -9.02 6.48
CA ALA A 19 4.28 -9.22 5.21
C ALA A 19 5.79 -9.43 5.44
N PHE A 20 6.43 -8.60 6.27
CA PHE A 20 7.84 -8.73 6.61
C PHE A 20 8.17 -10.12 7.20
N GLN A 21 7.34 -10.62 8.11
CA GLN A 21 7.51 -11.94 8.72
C GLN A 21 7.38 -13.10 7.73
N GLU A 22 6.55 -12.91 6.70
CA GLU A 22 6.34 -13.88 5.61
C GLU A 22 7.30 -13.71 4.43
N ASP A 23 8.36 -12.90 4.61
CA ASP A 23 9.39 -12.63 3.58
C ASP A 23 8.83 -11.92 2.32
N GLU A 24 7.70 -11.24 2.47
CA GLU A 24 7.07 -10.35 1.49
C GLU A 24 7.53 -8.91 1.67
N VAL A 25 7.49 -8.11 0.60
CA VAL A 25 7.74 -6.66 0.72
C VAL A 25 6.77 -6.06 1.74
N PRO A 26 7.27 -5.38 2.81
CA PRO A 26 6.45 -5.00 3.95
C PRO A 26 5.56 -3.79 3.67
N VAL A 27 4.49 -4.05 2.94
CA VAL A 27 3.41 -3.10 2.68
C VAL A 27 2.15 -3.62 3.35
N GLY A 28 1.47 -2.75 4.08
CA GLY A 28 0.20 -3.04 4.74
C GLY A 28 -0.82 -1.96 4.47
N ALA A 29 -2.07 -2.36 4.42
CA ALA A 29 -3.20 -1.48 4.15
C ALA A 29 -4.41 -1.81 5.01
N VAL A 30 -5.17 -0.78 5.40
CA VAL A 30 -6.49 -0.93 5.99
C VAL A 30 -7.47 0.01 5.30
N ILE A 31 -8.72 -0.42 5.17
CA ILE A 31 -9.80 0.41 4.66
C ILE A 31 -10.77 0.72 5.81
N VAL A 32 -11.06 2.01 5.97
CA VAL A 32 -11.92 2.54 7.03
C VAL A 32 -13.20 3.09 6.40
N TYR A 33 -14.34 2.69 6.94
CA TYR A 33 -15.65 3.20 6.59
C TYR A 33 -16.44 3.48 7.88
N LYS A 34 -17.05 4.66 7.97
CA LYS A 34 -17.79 5.11 9.16
C LYS A 34 -17.01 4.91 10.47
N ASN A 35 -15.75 5.34 10.47
CA ASN A 35 -14.82 5.25 11.60
C ASN A 35 -14.50 3.80 12.06
N ARG A 36 -14.73 2.80 11.22
CA ARG A 36 -14.39 1.39 11.51
C ARG A 36 -13.50 0.82 10.42
N ILE A 37 -12.51 0.06 10.80
CA ILE A 37 -11.72 -0.74 9.85
C ILE A 37 -12.62 -1.88 9.37
N ILE A 38 -12.91 -1.88 8.06
CA ILE A 38 -13.74 -2.90 7.42
C ILE A 38 -12.93 -3.92 6.62
N ALA A 39 -11.67 -3.62 6.31
CA ALA A 39 -10.78 -4.52 5.60
C ALA A 39 -9.33 -4.27 5.98
N ARG A 40 -8.52 -5.33 5.88
CA ARG A 40 -7.09 -5.34 6.09
C ARG A 40 -6.42 -6.11 4.97
N GLY A 41 -5.22 -5.72 4.58
CA GLY A 41 -4.41 -6.41 3.60
C GLY A 41 -2.93 -6.17 3.82
N TYR A 42 -2.11 -7.14 3.43
CA TYR A 42 -0.66 -7.01 3.35
C TYR A 42 -0.17 -7.66 2.06
N ASN A 43 0.97 -7.25 1.59
CA ASN A 43 1.54 -7.74 0.34
C ASN A 43 1.75 -9.26 0.39
N GLN A 44 1.29 -9.98 -0.63
CA GLN A 44 1.37 -11.44 -0.75
C GLN A 44 1.76 -11.89 -2.17
N VAL A 45 2.53 -11.09 -2.86
CA VAL A 45 2.95 -11.34 -4.26
C VAL A 45 3.70 -12.67 -4.39
N GLU A 46 4.67 -12.91 -3.53
CA GLU A 46 5.47 -14.14 -3.56
C GLU A 46 4.66 -15.37 -3.13
N ARG A 47 3.87 -15.23 -2.08
CA ARG A 47 3.03 -16.31 -1.54
C ARG A 47 1.99 -16.79 -2.54
N LEU A 48 1.30 -15.87 -3.20
CA LEU A 48 0.21 -16.18 -4.14
C LEU A 48 0.70 -16.38 -5.57
N LYS A 49 1.98 -16.09 -5.87
CA LYS A 49 2.51 -16.05 -7.25
C LYS A 49 1.68 -15.14 -8.16
N ASP A 50 1.22 -14.04 -7.59
CA ASP A 50 0.37 -13.05 -8.24
C ASP A 50 1.01 -11.67 -8.14
N PRO A 51 1.47 -11.07 -9.27
CA PRO A 51 2.08 -9.75 -9.28
C PRO A 51 1.11 -8.64 -8.89
N THR A 52 -0.18 -8.91 -8.85
CA THR A 52 -1.21 -7.94 -8.44
C THR A 52 -1.62 -8.05 -6.98
N ALA A 53 -1.09 -9.02 -6.24
CA ALA A 53 -1.45 -9.27 -4.83
C ALA A 53 -0.82 -8.25 -3.86
N HIS A 54 -0.95 -6.96 -4.18
CA HIS A 54 -0.55 -5.86 -3.33
C HIS A 54 -1.50 -5.69 -2.14
N ALA A 55 -1.01 -5.14 -1.05
CA ALA A 55 -1.79 -4.89 0.17
C ALA A 55 -3.10 -4.15 -0.12
N GLU A 56 -3.03 -3.12 -0.97
CA GLU A 56 -4.17 -2.30 -1.36
C GLU A 56 -5.22 -3.11 -2.12
N MET A 57 -4.80 -3.97 -3.06
CA MET A 57 -5.70 -4.81 -3.84
C MET A 57 -6.43 -5.83 -2.97
N ILE A 58 -5.72 -6.44 -2.03
CA ILE A 58 -6.29 -7.39 -1.06
C ILE A 58 -7.30 -6.69 -0.15
N ALA A 59 -6.93 -5.54 0.41
CA ALA A 59 -7.82 -4.75 1.26
C ALA A 59 -9.06 -4.27 0.50
N LEU A 60 -8.89 -3.84 -0.75
CA LEU A 60 -9.96 -3.34 -1.61
C LEU A 60 -11.00 -4.42 -1.92
N THR A 61 -10.55 -5.62 -2.31
CA THR A 61 -11.43 -6.77 -2.56
C THR A 61 -12.19 -7.17 -1.30
N SER A 62 -11.49 -7.22 -0.16
CA SER A 62 -12.11 -7.52 1.14
C SER A 62 -13.17 -6.49 1.53
N ALA A 63 -12.89 -5.20 1.35
CA ALA A 63 -13.84 -4.12 1.65
C ALA A 63 -15.08 -4.17 0.74
N ALA A 64 -14.89 -4.44 -0.56
CA ALA A 64 -15.98 -4.59 -1.52
C ALA A 64 -16.91 -5.76 -1.12
N ASN A 65 -16.35 -6.88 -0.72
CA ASN A 65 -17.11 -8.02 -0.20
C ASN A 65 -17.85 -7.68 1.10
N TYR A 66 -17.19 -6.99 2.03
CA TYR A 66 -17.81 -6.55 3.29
C TYR A 66 -19.02 -5.64 3.07
N LEU A 67 -18.91 -4.66 2.16
CA LEU A 67 -19.98 -3.71 1.85
C LEU A 67 -20.99 -4.25 0.84
N GLY A 68 -20.75 -5.37 0.19
CA GLY A 68 -21.60 -5.95 -0.84
C GLY A 68 -21.69 -5.10 -2.11
N THR A 69 -20.66 -4.27 -2.39
CA THR A 69 -20.63 -3.38 -3.54
C THR A 69 -19.21 -3.16 -4.03
N LYS A 70 -19.04 -2.95 -5.34
CA LYS A 70 -17.76 -2.57 -5.94
C LYS A 70 -17.36 -1.11 -5.66
N TRP A 71 -18.27 -0.28 -5.20
CA TRP A 71 -18.04 1.12 -4.95
C TRP A 71 -17.89 1.40 -3.46
N LEU A 72 -16.72 1.89 -3.08
CA LEU A 72 -16.33 2.15 -1.71
C LEU A 72 -16.48 3.63 -1.35
N ASN A 73 -17.57 4.25 -1.81
CA ASN A 73 -17.86 5.66 -1.54
C ASN A 73 -17.82 5.95 -0.02
N GLY A 74 -17.15 7.03 0.36
CA GLY A 74 -17.02 7.42 1.76
C GLY A 74 -15.96 6.66 2.55
N SER A 75 -15.27 5.67 1.92
CA SER A 75 -14.17 4.94 2.56
C SER A 75 -12.84 5.65 2.40
N THR A 76 -11.95 5.44 3.36
CA THR A 76 -10.56 5.91 3.35
C THR A 76 -9.61 4.71 3.37
N LEU A 77 -8.64 4.70 2.47
CA LEU A 77 -7.51 3.78 2.50
C LEU A 77 -6.38 4.38 3.34
N TYR A 78 -5.84 3.59 4.24
CA TYR A 78 -4.55 3.86 4.91
C TYR A 78 -3.56 2.79 4.48
N VAL A 79 -2.41 3.18 3.95
CA VAL A 79 -1.39 2.28 3.41
C VAL A 79 0.01 2.77 3.77
N THR A 80 0.94 1.87 4.03
CA THR A 80 2.26 2.23 4.55
C THR A 80 3.19 2.85 3.51
N ILE A 81 2.93 2.65 2.21
CA ILE A 81 3.66 3.28 1.10
C ILE A 81 2.69 3.89 0.10
N GLU A 82 3.14 4.89 -0.63
CA GLU A 82 2.37 5.50 -1.73
C GLU A 82 1.96 4.43 -2.75
N PRO A 83 0.66 4.35 -3.12
CA PRO A 83 0.17 3.39 -4.10
C PRO A 83 0.83 3.53 -5.48
N CYS A 84 1.15 2.39 -6.09
CA CYS A 84 1.63 2.31 -7.47
C CYS A 84 0.49 2.57 -8.48
N SER A 85 0.82 2.64 -9.78
CA SER A 85 -0.15 2.93 -10.84
C SER A 85 -1.32 1.93 -10.90
N MET A 86 -1.05 0.64 -10.69
CA MET A 86 -2.08 -0.41 -10.64
C MET A 86 -3.06 -0.17 -9.49
N CYS A 87 -2.54 0.01 -8.28
CA CYS A 87 -3.36 0.23 -7.09
C CYS A 87 -4.11 1.56 -7.16
N ALA A 88 -3.45 2.63 -7.58
CA ALA A 88 -4.07 3.94 -7.75
C ALA A 88 -5.24 3.89 -8.75
N GLY A 89 -5.08 3.19 -9.88
CA GLY A 89 -6.13 2.96 -10.85
C GLY A 89 -7.31 2.17 -10.27
N ALA A 90 -7.03 1.10 -9.53
CA ALA A 90 -8.05 0.30 -8.86
C ALA A 90 -8.84 1.11 -7.82
N LEU A 91 -8.15 1.97 -7.04
CA LEU A 91 -8.78 2.85 -6.04
C LEU A 91 -9.70 3.89 -6.68
N VAL A 92 -9.32 4.43 -7.86
CA VAL A 92 -10.18 5.32 -8.65
C VAL A 92 -11.44 4.57 -9.12
N LEU A 93 -11.28 3.35 -9.67
CA LEU A 93 -12.41 2.51 -10.11
C LEU A 93 -13.36 2.16 -8.96
N ALA A 94 -12.82 1.89 -7.77
CA ALA A 94 -13.58 1.60 -6.57
C ALA A 94 -14.21 2.84 -5.92
N ARG A 95 -13.92 4.04 -6.40
CA ARG A 95 -14.43 5.32 -5.88
C ARG A 95 -14.09 5.57 -4.40
N ILE A 96 -12.87 5.22 -4.00
CA ILE A 96 -12.36 5.57 -2.66
C ILE A 96 -12.41 7.10 -2.50
N LYS A 97 -12.84 7.55 -1.33
CA LYS A 97 -12.93 8.99 -1.03
C LYS A 97 -11.56 9.60 -0.75
N LYS A 98 -10.73 8.92 0.03
CA LYS A 98 -9.45 9.44 0.51
C LYS A 98 -8.39 8.34 0.59
N ILE A 99 -7.15 8.69 0.28
CA ILE A 99 -5.96 7.89 0.50
C ILE A 99 -5.06 8.61 1.49
N CYS A 100 -4.67 7.90 2.55
CA CYS A 100 -3.65 8.32 3.49
C CYS A 100 -2.48 7.34 3.40
N PHE A 101 -1.29 7.81 3.07
CA PHE A 101 -0.12 6.93 2.96
C PHE A 101 1.06 7.39 3.82
N GLY A 102 1.92 6.43 4.19
CA GLY A 102 3.12 6.67 4.96
C GLY A 102 4.25 7.21 4.11
N ALA A 103 5.15 6.35 3.65
CA ALA A 103 6.30 6.74 2.86
C ALA A 103 5.94 7.03 1.40
N LYS A 104 6.60 8.03 0.81
CA LYS A 104 6.55 8.27 -0.65
C LYS A 104 7.29 7.17 -1.39
N ASP A 105 6.83 6.85 -2.60
CA ASP A 105 7.55 5.98 -3.52
C ASP A 105 8.09 6.75 -4.73
N PRO A 106 9.40 7.08 -4.74
CA PRO A 106 10.00 7.86 -5.83
C PRO A 106 10.18 7.06 -7.12
N LYS A 107 9.90 5.74 -7.12
CA LYS A 107 10.08 4.85 -8.27
C LYS A 107 8.78 4.53 -8.99
N THR A 108 7.70 4.26 -8.24
CA THR A 108 6.43 3.79 -8.79
C THR A 108 5.21 4.53 -8.27
N GLY A 109 5.38 5.49 -7.36
CA GLY A 109 4.30 6.23 -6.71
C GLY A 109 3.39 6.97 -7.71
N ALA A 110 2.10 6.71 -7.62
CA ALA A 110 1.10 7.24 -8.55
C ALA A 110 0.08 8.18 -7.90
N CYS A 111 0.41 8.67 -6.71
CA CYS A 111 -0.36 9.69 -5.98
C CYS A 111 0.37 11.04 -5.93
N GLY A 112 1.33 11.27 -6.83
CA GLY A 112 2.04 12.53 -6.97
C GLY A 112 3.56 12.43 -7.06
N SER A 113 4.20 11.32 -6.65
CA SER A 113 5.67 11.22 -6.66
C SER A 113 6.25 11.02 -8.06
N VAL A 114 5.73 10.09 -8.85
CA VAL A 114 6.16 9.83 -10.23
C VAL A 114 5.11 10.31 -11.21
N ILE A 115 3.87 9.88 -11.02
CA ILE A 115 2.69 10.28 -11.76
C ILE A 115 1.55 10.57 -10.78
N ASN A 116 0.46 11.16 -11.26
CA ASN A 116 -0.71 11.42 -10.45
C ASN A 116 -1.98 10.90 -11.14
N ILE A 117 -2.33 9.65 -10.86
CA ILE A 117 -3.55 9.00 -11.36
C ILE A 117 -4.76 9.45 -10.55
N VAL A 118 -4.62 9.53 -9.24
CA VAL A 118 -5.75 9.74 -8.32
C VAL A 118 -6.36 11.14 -8.37
N ASN A 119 -5.64 12.11 -8.91
CA ASN A 119 -6.13 13.48 -9.12
C ASN A 119 -6.17 13.88 -10.60
N ASN A 120 -6.26 12.94 -11.52
CA ASN A 120 -6.37 13.21 -12.94
C ASN A 120 -7.78 13.69 -13.29
N LYS A 121 -7.90 14.92 -13.82
CA LYS A 121 -9.18 15.55 -14.18
C LYS A 121 -9.93 14.84 -15.31
N LYS A 122 -9.24 14.01 -16.11
CA LYS A 122 -9.84 13.23 -17.21
C LYS A 122 -10.49 11.93 -16.75
N LEU A 123 -10.24 11.50 -15.50
CA LEU A 123 -10.85 10.30 -14.93
C LEU A 123 -12.18 10.64 -14.26
N ASN A 124 -13.07 9.65 -14.17
CA ASN A 124 -14.43 9.81 -13.65
C ASN A 124 -14.50 10.09 -12.14
N HIS A 125 -13.43 9.81 -11.41
CA HIS A 125 -13.37 10.00 -9.96
C HIS A 125 -12.00 10.54 -9.56
N ARG A 126 -11.98 11.44 -8.59
CA ARG A 126 -10.76 11.97 -7.97
C ARG A 126 -10.76 11.66 -6.50
N ILE A 127 -9.58 11.39 -5.96
CA ILE A 127 -9.36 10.96 -4.59
C ILE A 127 -8.58 12.03 -3.84
N GLU A 128 -9.02 12.37 -2.63
CA GLU A 128 -8.24 13.21 -1.72
C GLU A 128 -7.00 12.42 -1.24
N VAL A 129 -5.84 13.08 -1.22
CA VAL A 129 -4.58 12.44 -0.84
C VAL A 129 -3.92 13.16 0.32
N ASN A 130 -3.50 12.39 1.33
CA ASN A 130 -2.71 12.85 2.45
C ASN A 130 -1.51 11.91 2.67
N GLY A 131 -0.31 12.34 2.34
CA GLY A 131 0.93 11.57 2.47
C GLY A 131 1.80 12.00 3.63
N GLY A 132 2.76 11.13 4.01
CA GLY A 132 3.75 11.42 5.03
C GLY A 132 3.35 11.02 6.46
N LEU A 133 2.33 10.19 6.61
CA LEU A 133 1.88 9.69 7.91
C LEU A 133 2.82 8.59 8.42
N LEU A 134 3.48 8.83 9.58
CA LEU A 134 4.51 7.92 10.09
C LEU A 134 5.54 7.53 9.01
N GLU A 135 5.92 8.52 8.20
CA GLU A 135 6.79 8.32 7.02
C GLU A 135 8.11 7.62 7.39
N LYS A 136 8.69 8.02 8.53
CA LYS A 136 9.96 7.45 9.01
C LYS A 136 9.81 5.97 9.36
N GLU A 137 8.79 5.61 10.11
CA GLU A 137 8.50 4.24 10.55
C GLU A 137 8.19 3.34 9.36
N CYS A 138 7.35 3.80 8.46
CA CYS A 138 7.01 3.08 7.23
C CYS A 138 8.23 2.88 6.32
N GLY A 139 9.01 3.95 6.09
CA GLY A 139 10.21 3.89 5.28
C GLY A 139 11.32 3.03 5.90
N GLN A 140 11.45 3.05 7.23
CA GLN A 140 12.44 2.25 7.95
C GLN A 140 12.18 0.75 7.79
N LEU A 141 10.93 0.32 7.90
CA LEU A 141 10.56 -1.09 7.74
C LEU A 141 10.92 -1.61 6.34
N LEU A 142 10.70 -0.82 5.30
CA LEU A 142 11.10 -1.14 3.93
C LEU A 142 12.63 -1.24 3.79
N LYS A 143 13.37 -0.27 4.33
CA LYS A 143 14.84 -0.28 4.29
C LYS A 143 15.43 -1.51 4.98
N GLU A 144 14.90 -1.89 6.13
CA GLU A 144 15.33 -3.07 6.88
C GLU A 144 15.09 -4.37 6.08
N PHE A 145 13.93 -4.49 5.46
CA PHE A 145 13.60 -5.62 4.61
C PHE A 145 14.58 -5.79 3.46
N PHE A 146 14.82 -4.73 2.69
CA PHE A 146 15.75 -4.81 1.54
C PHE A 146 17.19 -4.98 1.98
N LYS A 147 17.61 -4.45 3.12
CA LYS A 147 18.93 -4.71 3.71
C LYS A 147 19.10 -6.19 4.06
N LYS A 148 18.07 -6.80 4.67
CA LYS A 148 18.03 -8.23 5.00
C LYS A 148 18.12 -9.09 3.73
N LYS A 149 17.35 -8.74 2.70
CA LYS A 149 17.36 -9.46 1.41
C LYS A 149 18.74 -9.41 0.74
N ARG A 150 19.37 -8.24 0.65
CA ARG A 150 20.72 -8.10 0.09
C ARG A 150 21.76 -8.94 0.81
N LYS A 151 21.72 -8.98 2.15
CA LYS A 151 22.64 -9.82 2.94
C LYS A 151 22.44 -11.31 2.65
N LYS A 152 21.22 -11.78 2.55
CA LYS A 152 20.88 -13.17 2.24
C LYS A 152 21.40 -13.57 0.87
N ILE A 153 21.24 -12.72 -0.14
CA ILE A 153 21.73 -12.94 -1.51
C ILE A 153 23.26 -13.02 -1.56
N ILE A 154 23.96 -12.10 -0.91
CA ILE A 154 25.43 -12.10 -0.85
C ILE A 154 25.95 -13.38 -0.16
N SER A 155 25.29 -13.85 0.90
CA SER A 155 25.69 -15.06 1.63
C SER A 155 25.39 -16.35 0.87
N SER A 156 24.38 -16.39 -0.02
CA SER A 156 24.05 -17.56 -0.85
C SER A 156 24.84 -17.65 -2.15
N GLY A 157 25.64 -16.64 -2.51
CA GLY A 157 26.38 -16.60 -3.77
C GLY A 157 25.50 -16.39 -5.00
N GLU A 158 24.21 -16.15 -4.84
CA GLU A 158 23.30 -15.82 -5.93
C GLU A 158 23.57 -14.38 -6.38
N VAL A 159 24.10 -14.21 -7.60
CA VAL A 159 24.20 -12.90 -8.25
C VAL A 159 22.81 -12.49 -8.68
N ALA A 160 22.19 -11.63 -7.89
CA ALA A 160 20.79 -11.35 -8.04
C ALA A 160 20.49 -10.33 -9.12
N GLU A 161 19.51 -10.63 -9.95
CA GLU A 161 18.73 -9.65 -10.72
C GLU A 161 17.91 -8.68 -9.82
N TRP A 162 18.00 -8.84 -8.53
CA TRP A 162 17.28 -8.05 -7.50
C TRP A 162 17.69 -6.58 -7.42
N SER A 163 18.80 -6.18 -8.01
CA SER A 163 19.18 -4.76 -8.07
C SER A 163 18.23 -3.93 -8.93
N LYS A 164 17.39 -4.59 -9.73
CA LYS A 164 16.36 -3.98 -10.59
C LYS A 164 14.93 -4.21 -10.10
N ALA A 165 14.73 -5.03 -9.09
CA ALA A 165 13.41 -5.21 -8.49
C ALA A 165 12.99 -3.91 -7.82
N THR A 166 12.24 -3.14 -8.54
CA THR A 166 11.46 -2.02 -8.05
C THR A 166 10.38 -2.52 -7.10
N HIS A 167 10.13 -1.73 -6.09
CA HIS A 167 9.08 -1.97 -5.10
C HIS A 167 7.71 -2.01 -5.78
N CYS A 168 7.31 -3.12 -6.31
CA CYS A 168 5.93 -3.47 -6.64
C CYS A 168 5.68 -4.89 -6.19
#